data_dd45d48bb653dfe14c229a8c9285dc68
#
_entry.id   dd45d48bb653dfe14c229a8c9285dc68
#
_cell.length_a   1.000
_cell.length_b   1.000
_cell.length_c   1.000
_cell.angle_alpha   90.00
_cell.angle_beta   90.00
_cell.angle_gamma   90.00
#
_symmetry.space_group_name_H-M   'P 1'
#
loop_
_entity.id
_entity.type
_entity.pdbx_description
1 polymer ?
#
loop_
_entity_poly.entity_id
_entity_poly.type
_entity_poly.pdbx_seq_one_letter_code
_entity_poly.pdbx_strand_id
1 'polypeptide(L)'
;METYIPFEIESLYKHDVFSDLDYFLAKSMALAFNEKNPLVLVSCALVSKSLSEGHICLDPVSMAGSQKPLSETNSLVFTYPDAETWTQALKESSMVSEGLQTPLVLDSAGKLYLARYFDFQNRLVDNIAQRVSLSEVPMEEILMDEALMNFFPNGANHLLPQKNAVKNALFKKFTLISGGPGTGKTFVISIIKTLLHLLPKKKGDPIQRIICLAPTGKAASKLEEGSTIHSVLRPLVHGPGFYFNSKNPLNADVLIIDEASMIDLPLLVRLLEAVPLETRIIMTGDKHQLTSIQAGAVFSDLCSVNELHTQTFTLDYNFRSRGKTGIEKLSNAINDRNIQDFESLLLSCDYPDLVFEDYHDAKSVMTTLQNHITKEYRPFGNAKNEEEALSKLDDFRVLCAHNKGDYGTLQINHLCEKILRSLNNSGMEERPFIKAVMVTSNDYKKGLFNGDTGVAIEKNGKTTAFFKGLDNKLKQYRYSDLPSHEAAFAITIHKSQGSEFDSVLMVIPDRFSPVVTRQLLYTGVTRAKKKVILIGNLDIMKAAIRMNTIRHSGIKECLGKKLESKYLEKK
;
A
#
# COMPACT_ATOMS: atom_id res chain seq x y z
N MET A 1 26.80 -29.75 -5.26
CA MET A 1 27.14 -29.24 -6.62
C MET A 1 25.90 -28.50 -7.10
N GLU A 2 26.08 -27.25 -7.50
CA GLU A 2 24.99 -26.49 -8.14
C GLU A 2 24.73 -27.06 -9.53
N THR A 3 23.48 -27.31 -9.87
CA THR A 3 23.05 -27.77 -11.20
C THR A 3 22.52 -26.58 -11.99
N TYR A 4 23.19 -26.24 -13.08
CA TYR A 4 22.82 -25.10 -13.92
C TYR A 4 21.69 -25.48 -14.87
N ILE A 5 20.69 -24.59 -14.95
CA ILE A 5 19.57 -24.69 -15.87
C ILE A 5 19.78 -23.73 -17.03
N PRO A 6 19.48 -24.14 -18.29
CA PRO A 6 19.53 -23.25 -19.43
C PRO A 6 18.61 -22.03 -19.26
N PHE A 7 19.09 -20.86 -19.68
CA PHE A 7 18.29 -19.62 -19.70
C PHE A 7 17.37 -19.62 -20.92
N GLU A 8 16.44 -20.55 -20.93
CA GLU A 8 15.44 -20.76 -21.99
C GLU A 8 14.05 -20.87 -21.36
N ILE A 9 13.04 -20.37 -22.09
CA ILE A 9 11.69 -20.20 -21.56
C ILE A 9 11.05 -21.53 -21.12
N GLU A 10 11.26 -22.62 -21.89
CA GLU A 10 10.75 -23.95 -21.59
C GLU A 10 11.40 -24.53 -20.33
N SER A 11 12.71 -24.35 -20.21
CA SER A 11 13.46 -24.83 -19.04
C SER A 11 13.03 -24.11 -17.77
N LEU A 12 12.95 -22.78 -17.83
CA LEU A 12 12.58 -21.95 -16.69
C LEU A 12 11.11 -22.16 -16.29
N TYR A 13 10.19 -22.34 -17.25
CA TYR A 13 8.80 -22.67 -16.97
C TYR A 13 8.64 -24.05 -16.31
N LYS A 14 9.35 -25.08 -16.80
CA LYS A 14 9.34 -26.43 -16.22
C LYS A 14 9.79 -26.46 -14.75
N HIS A 15 10.59 -25.50 -14.35
CA HIS A 15 11.11 -25.38 -12.97
C HIS A 15 10.38 -24.29 -12.18
N ASP A 16 9.14 -23.93 -12.54
CA ASP A 16 8.25 -22.99 -11.83
C ASP A 16 8.84 -21.57 -11.66
N VAL A 17 9.79 -21.16 -12.53
CA VAL A 17 10.27 -19.78 -12.55
C VAL A 17 9.21 -18.83 -13.09
N PHE A 18 8.43 -19.28 -14.05
CA PHE A 18 7.34 -18.54 -14.69
C PHE A 18 5.99 -19.15 -14.36
N SER A 19 4.99 -18.29 -14.15
CA SER A 19 3.59 -18.71 -14.13
C SER A 19 3.08 -19.03 -15.54
N ASP A 20 1.92 -19.69 -15.63
CA ASP A 20 1.24 -19.94 -16.91
C ASP A 20 1.05 -18.65 -17.70
N LEU A 21 0.66 -17.55 -17.00
CA LEU A 21 0.47 -16.26 -17.64
C LEU A 21 1.76 -15.74 -18.28
N ASP A 22 2.87 -15.78 -17.57
CA ASP A 22 4.16 -15.28 -18.06
C ASP A 22 4.64 -16.07 -19.28
N TYR A 23 4.54 -17.39 -19.20
CA TYR A 23 4.94 -18.29 -20.27
C TYR A 23 4.08 -18.12 -21.54
N PHE A 24 2.74 -18.20 -21.39
CA PHE A 24 1.85 -18.12 -22.56
C PHE A 24 1.79 -16.72 -23.17
N LEU A 25 1.96 -15.66 -22.36
CA LEU A 25 2.08 -14.30 -22.87
C LEU A 25 3.31 -14.19 -23.78
N ALA A 26 4.48 -14.63 -23.33
CA ALA A 26 5.71 -14.58 -24.11
C ALA A 26 5.63 -15.41 -25.39
N LYS A 27 5.07 -16.62 -25.32
CA LYS A 27 4.87 -17.49 -26.50
C LYS A 27 3.90 -16.88 -27.51
N SER A 28 2.80 -16.29 -27.06
CA SER A 28 1.81 -15.66 -27.93
C SER A 28 2.39 -14.44 -28.65
N MET A 29 3.15 -13.61 -27.93
CA MET A 29 3.82 -12.46 -28.52
C MET A 29 4.91 -12.90 -29.51
N ALA A 30 5.72 -13.90 -29.17
CA ALA A 30 6.74 -14.43 -30.06
C ALA A 30 6.13 -14.98 -31.36
N LEU A 31 5.00 -15.67 -31.28
CA LEU A 31 4.29 -16.16 -32.44
C LEU A 31 3.78 -15.01 -33.31
N ALA A 32 3.20 -13.97 -32.72
CA ALA A 32 2.64 -12.82 -33.42
C ALA A 32 3.72 -12.00 -34.15
N PHE A 33 4.93 -11.93 -33.65
CA PHE A 33 6.05 -11.18 -34.19
C PHE A 33 7.10 -12.06 -34.90
N ASN A 34 6.86 -13.38 -35.01
CA ASN A 34 7.80 -14.36 -35.53
C ASN A 34 9.18 -14.33 -34.84
N GLU A 35 9.19 -14.05 -33.53
CA GLU A 35 10.41 -13.98 -32.73
C GLU A 35 10.88 -15.39 -32.33
N LYS A 36 12.17 -15.64 -32.49
CA LYS A 36 12.79 -16.95 -32.18
C LYS A 36 13.95 -16.85 -31.20
N ASN A 37 14.43 -15.63 -30.91
CA ASN A 37 15.55 -15.43 -30.02
C ASN A 37 15.16 -15.81 -28.56
N PRO A 38 15.81 -16.83 -27.94
CA PRO A 38 15.48 -17.27 -26.60
C PRO A 38 15.59 -16.16 -25.56
N LEU A 39 16.58 -15.26 -25.69
CA LEU A 39 16.78 -14.14 -24.76
C LEU A 39 15.60 -13.17 -24.76
N VAL A 40 15.03 -12.90 -25.94
CA VAL A 40 13.85 -12.01 -26.07
C VAL A 40 12.61 -12.67 -25.49
N LEU A 41 12.39 -13.97 -25.73
CA LEU A 41 11.27 -14.73 -25.16
C LEU A 41 11.32 -14.75 -23.63
N VAL A 42 12.49 -15.08 -23.07
CA VAL A 42 12.67 -15.08 -21.62
C VAL A 42 12.49 -13.67 -21.05
N SER A 43 13.00 -12.64 -21.74
CA SER A 43 12.82 -11.26 -21.31
C SER A 43 11.35 -10.84 -21.27
N CYS A 44 10.56 -11.25 -22.27
CA CYS A 44 9.11 -11.01 -22.28
C CYS A 44 8.41 -11.66 -21.08
N ALA A 45 8.74 -12.92 -20.77
CA ALA A 45 8.22 -13.60 -19.58
C ALA A 45 8.68 -12.94 -18.27
N LEU A 46 9.95 -12.49 -18.21
CA LEU A 46 10.49 -11.78 -17.04
C LEU A 46 9.80 -10.43 -16.81
N VAL A 47 9.48 -9.67 -17.86
CA VAL A 47 8.72 -8.40 -17.72
C VAL A 47 7.33 -8.68 -17.17
N SER A 48 6.63 -9.72 -17.65
CA SER A 48 5.32 -10.12 -17.10
C SER A 48 5.43 -10.50 -15.62
N LYS A 49 6.41 -11.33 -15.27
CA LYS A 49 6.69 -11.73 -13.88
C LYS A 49 7.02 -10.51 -13.02
N SER A 50 7.86 -9.60 -13.49
CA SER A 50 8.22 -8.37 -12.78
C SER A 50 6.98 -7.53 -12.45
N LEU A 51 6.01 -7.43 -13.36
CA LEU A 51 4.74 -6.75 -13.09
C LEU A 51 3.93 -7.43 -11.99
N SER A 52 3.88 -8.77 -11.97
CA SER A 52 3.21 -9.53 -10.91
C SER A 52 3.89 -9.37 -9.53
N GLU A 53 5.19 -9.12 -9.53
CA GLU A 53 6.02 -8.81 -8.36
C GLU A 53 5.94 -7.32 -7.95
N GLY A 54 5.20 -6.51 -8.73
CA GLY A 54 4.94 -5.10 -8.44
C GLY A 54 5.93 -4.11 -9.03
N HIS A 55 6.86 -4.54 -9.89
CA HIS A 55 7.72 -3.65 -10.68
C HIS A 55 6.95 -3.03 -11.85
N ILE A 56 7.39 -1.90 -12.37
CA ILE A 56 6.83 -1.30 -13.60
C ILE A 56 7.62 -1.78 -14.84
N CYS A 57 8.90 -2.08 -14.65
CA CYS A 57 9.82 -2.51 -15.70
C CYS A 57 10.76 -3.60 -15.21
N LEU A 58 11.40 -4.26 -16.14
CA LEU A 58 12.59 -5.09 -15.92
C LEU A 58 13.83 -4.20 -16.09
N ASP A 59 14.86 -4.45 -15.30
CA ASP A 59 16.17 -3.81 -15.45
C ASP A 59 17.23 -4.86 -15.81
N PRO A 60 17.37 -5.19 -17.10
CA PRO A 60 18.32 -6.21 -17.57
C PRO A 60 19.76 -5.91 -17.18
N VAL A 61 20.13 -4.63 -17.16
CA VAL A 61 21.52 -4.21 -16.86
C VAL A 61 21.87 -4.52 -15.41
N SER A 62 20.98 -4.23 -14.48
CA SER A 62 21.20 -4.52 -13.04
C SER A 62 21.20 -6.01 -12.71
N MET A 63 20.57 -6.83 -13.54
CA MET A 63 20.46 -8.29 -13.35
C MET A 63 21.54 -9.07 -14.08
N ALA A 64 22.17 -8.48 -15.08
CA ALA A 64 23.12 -9.14 -15.98
C ALA A 64 24.24 -9.86 -15.23
N GLY A 65 24.57 -11.07 -15.70
CA GLY A 65 25.64 -11.91 -15.16
C GLY A 65 25.37 -12.47 -13.75
N SER A 66 24.28 -12.07 -13.09
CA SER A 66 23.96 -12.58 -11.75
C SER A 66 23.36 -13.99 -11.81
N GLN A 67 23.60 -14.75 -10.75
CA GLN A 67 23.00 -16.08 -10.57
C GLN A 67 21.75 -15.99 -9.70
N LYS A 68 20.71 -16.72 -10.07
CA LYS A 68 19.48 -16.81 -9.29
C LYS A 68 19.19 -18.25 -8.91
N PRO A 69 19.18 -18.61 -7.60
CA PRO A 69 18.72 -19.91 -7.14
C PRO A 69 17.21 -20.02 -7.33
N LEU A 70 16.73 -21.21 -7.70
CA LEU A 70 15.32 -21.49 -7.91
C LEU A 70 14.55 -21.70 -6.60
N SER A 71 15.22 -22.25 -5.58
CA SER A 71 14.68 -22.37 -4.23
C SER A 71 15.82 -22.41 -3.22
N GLU A 72 15.54 -22.13 -1.96
CA GLU A 72 16.52 -22.23 -0.87
C GLU A 72 16.97 -23.68 -0.58
N THR A 73 16.20 -24.67 -1.01
CA THR A 73 16.44 -26.09 -0.75
C THR A 73 17.02 -26.83 -1.94
N ASN A 74 17.01 -26.26 -3.14
CA ASN A 74 17.51 -26.87 -4.36
C ASN A 74 18.82 -26.24 -4.80
N SER A 75 19.79 -27.09 -5.18
CA SER A 75 21.05 -26.68 -5.81
C SER A 75 20.90 -26.22 -7.28
N LEU A 76 19.65 -25.97 -7.73
CA LEU A 76 19.34 -25.52 -9.09
C LEU A 76 19.49 -24.02 -9.20
N VAL A 77 20.31 -23.56 -10.13
CA VAL A 77 20.55 -22.13 -10.40
C VAL A 77 20.49 -21.85 -11.91
N PHE A 78 20.13 -20.64 -12.27
CA PHE A 78 20.34 -20.14 -13.63
C PHE A 78 21.11 -18.82 -13.58
N THR A 79 21.80 -18.51 -14.68
CA THR A 79 22.59 -17.28 -14.80
C THR A 79 21.93 -16.37 -15.83
N TYR A 80 21.74 -15.10 -15.50
CA TYR A 80 21.30 -14.09 -16.46
C TYR A 80 22.42 -13.84 -17.48
N PRO A 81 22.08 -13.51 -18.75
CA PRO A 81 23.07 -13.14 -19.76
C PRO A 81 23.92 -11.95 -19.31
N ASP A 82 25.05 -11.75 -19.96
CA ASP A 82 25.78 -10.49 -19.80
C ASP A 82 24.99 -9.31 -20.42
N ALA A 83 25.27 -8.11 -19.94
CA ALA A 83 24.49 -6.92 -20.29
C ALA A 83 24.55 -6.56 -21.77
N GLU A 84 25.70 -6.77 -22.42
CA GLU A 84 25.92 -6.44 -23.82
C GLU A 84 25.13 -7.38 -24.74
N THR A 85 25.32 -8.69 -24.56
CA THR A 85 24.59 -9.73 -25.31
C THR A 85 23.08 -9.58 -25.13
N TRP A 86 22.64 -9.35 -23.88
CA TRP A 86 21.22 -9.22 -23.59
C TRP A 86 20.60 -7.98 -24.24
N THR A 87 21.25 -6.82 -24.07
CA THR A 87 20.76 -5.55 -24.64
C THR A 87 20.78 -5.58 -26.16
N GLN A 88 21.81 -6.20 -26.78
CA GLN A 88 21.88 -6.34 -28.23
C GLN A 88 20.74 -7.22 -28.77
N ALA A 89 20.48 -8.37 -28.14
CA ALA A 89 19.37 -9.24 -28.52
C ALA A 89 18.01 -8.51 -28.45
N LEU A 90 17.81 -7.67 -27.42
CA LEU A 90 16.58 -6.86 -27.31
C LEU A 90 16.47 -5.81 -28.41
N LYS A 91 17.56 -5.10 -28.75
CA LYS A 91 17.56 -4.07 -29.81
C LYS A 91 17.34 -4.62 -31.22
N GLU A 92 17.75 -5.84 -31.48
CA GLU A 92 17.61 -6.50 -32.80
C GLU A 92 16.22 -7.13 -32.98
N SER A 93 15.43 -7.25 -31.89
CA SER A 93 14.13 -7.90 -31.95
C SER A 93 13.04 -7.03 -32.55
N SER A 94 12.20 -7.62 -33.40
CA SER A 94 10.99 -6.98 -33.93
C SER A 94 9.91 -6.74 -32.87
N MET A 95 10.01 -7.38 -31.71
CA MET A 95 9.09 -7.19 -30.57
C MET A 95 9.44 -5.98 -29.72
N VAL A 96 10.61 -5.36 -29.92
CA VAL A 96 11.15 -4.32 -29.05
C VAL A 96 11.39 -3.04 -29.86
N SER A 97 11.01 -1.90 -29.31
CA SER A 97 11.35 -0.58 -29.87
C SER A 97 11.59 0.43 -28.76
N GLU A 98 12.01 1.64 -29.09
CA GLU A 98 12.14 2.76 -28.14
C GLU A 98 10.81 3.49 -27.89
N GLY A 99 9.73 3.12 -28.58
CA GLY A 99 8.41 3.74 -28.53
C GLY A 99 7.28 2.72 -28.41
N LEU A 100 6.03 3.20 -28.57
CA LEU A 100 4.81 2.40 -28.39
C LEU A 100 4.39 1.56 -29.61
N GLN A 101 5.26 1.37 -30.60
CA GLN A 101 4.94 0.65 -31.83
C GLN A 101 4.96 -0.88 -31.65
N THR A 102 5.63 -1.36 -30.63
CA THR A 102 5.82 -2.78 -30.33
C THR A 102 5.33 -3.12 -28.92
N PRO A 103 5.09 -4.42 -28.62
CA PRO A 103 4.59 -4.83 -27.31
C PRO A 103 5.58 -4.59 -26.16
N LEU A 104 6.88 -4.55 -26.48
CA LEU A 104 7.94 -4.27 -25.52
C LEU A 104 8.63 -2.95 -25.87
N VAL A 105 8.96 -2.17 -24.85
CA VAL A 105 9.69 -0.91 -25.00
C VAL A 105 10.97 -0.95 -24.20
N LEU A 106 12.10 -0.72 -24.86
CA LEU A 106 13.41 -0.55 -24.24
C LEU A 106 13.72 0.94 -24.16
N ASP A 107 13.77 1.51 -22.98
CA ASP A 107 14.05 2.93 -22.81
C ASP A 107 15.55 3.26 -22.97
N SER A 108 15.87 4.54 -23.00
CA SER A 108 17.26 5.03 -23.14
C SER A 108 18.17 4.67 -21.95
N ALA A 109 17.59 4.24 -20.82
CA ALA A 109 18.34 3.76 -19.64
C ALA A 109 18.54 2.23 -19.66
N GLY A 110 18.06 1.52 -20.69
CA GLY A 110 18.15 0.07 -20.81
C GLY A 110 17.09 -0.69 -20.01
N LYS A 111 16.05 -0.02 -19.51
CA LYS A 111 14.92 -0.66 -18.82
C LYS A 111 13.89 -1.15 -19.83
N LEU A 112 13.38 -2.38 -19.64
CA LEU A 112 12.43 -3.03 -20.54
C LEU A 112 11.02 -3.02 -19.91
N TYR A 113 10.03 -2.58 -20.69
CA TYR A 113 8.64 -2.44 -20.26
C TYR A 113 7.69 -3.21 -21.18
N LEU A 114 6.53 -3.61 -20.66
CA LEU A 114 5.37 -3.74 -21.54
C LEU A 114 4.93 -2.34 -21.99
N ALA A 115 4.64 -2.18 -23.28
CA ALA A 115 4.27 -0.88 -23.90
C ALA A 115 3.18 -0.15 -23.13
N ARG A 116 2.17 -0.88 -22.60
CA ARG A 116 1.09 -0.32 -21.80
C ARG A 116 1.58 0.37 -20.51
N TYR A 117 2.59 -0.20 -19.83
CA TYR A 117 3.10 0.37 -18.59
C TYR A 117 4.07 1.53 -18.86
N PHE A 118 4.80 1.46 -19.96
CA PHE A 118 5.59 2.59 -20.45
C PHE A 118 4.70 3.80 -20.80
N ASP A 119 3.56 3.56 -21.47
CA ASP A 119 2.56 4.59 -21.75
C ASP A 119 2.00 5.21 -20.46
N PHE A 120 1.58 4.39 -19.49
CA PHE A 120 1.12 4.90 -18.21
C PHE A 120 2.18 5.73 -17.48
N GLN A 121 3.44 5.29 -17.48
CA GLN A 121 4.53 6.05 -16.86
C GLN A 121 4.71 7.41 -17.52
N ASN A 122 4.75 7.46 -18.84
CA ASN A 122 4.92 8.71 -19.58
C ASN A 122 3.76 9.68 -19.35
N ARG A 123 2.52 9.19 -19.39
CA ARG A 123 1.32 10.00 -19.12
C ARG A 123 1.31 10.55 -17.70
N LEU A 124 1.75 9.76 -16.69
CA LEU A 124 1.94 10.25 -15.32
C LEU A 124 2.96 11.38 -15.27
N VAL A 125 4.14 11.14 -15.84
CA VAL A 125 5.25 12.11 -15.89
C VAL A 125 4.81 13.41 -16.55
N ASP A 126 4.11 13.31 -17.68
CA ASP A 126 3.60 14.47 -18.42
C ASP A 126 2.59 15.28 -17.63
N ASN A 127 1.63 14.61 -17.01
CA ASN A 127 0.58 15.24 -16.22
C ASN A 127 1.17 15.98 -15.01
N ILE A 128 2.07 15.34 -14.27
CA ILE A 128 2.71 15.96 -13.09
C ILE A 128 3.61 17.11 -13.51
N ALA A 129 4.45 16.93 -14.52
CA ALA A 129 5.34 17.99 -14.99
C ALA A 129 4.58 19.22 -15.51
N GLN A 130 3.41 19.03 -16.14
CA GLN A 130 2.55 20.14 -16.53
C GLN A 130 1.99 20.88 -15.31
N ARG A 131 1.44 20.16 -14.31
CA ARG A 131 0.89 20.78 -13.08
C ARG A 131 1.93 21.54 -12.28
N VAL A 132 3.13 20.99 -12.13
CA VAL A 132 4.25 21.63 -11.43
C VAL A 132 4.68 22.91 -12.15
N SER A 133 4.54 22.96 -13.49
CA SER A 133 4.89 24.13 -14.29
C SER A 133 3.85 25.24 -14.28
N LEU A 134 2.63 24.99 -13.81
CA LEU A 134 1.58 26.00 -13.71
C LEU A 134 1.95 27.05 -12.65
N SER A 135 1.47 28.27 -12.89
CA SER A 135 1.65 29.40 -11.94
C SER A 135 1.04 29.07 -10.59
N GLU A 136 1.62 29.64 -9.55
CA GLU A 136 1.06 29.60 -8.20
C GLU A 136 -0.34 30.20 -8.18
N VAL A 137 -1.17 29.72 -7.28
CA VAL A 137 -2.51 30.27 -7.11
C VAL A 137 -2.37 31.60 -6.36
N PRO A 138 -2.79 32.71 -6.94
CA PRO A 138 -2.72 33.99 -6.25
C PRO A 138 -3.60 33.95 -4.99
N MET A 139 -3.02 34.29 -3.85
CA MET A 139 -3.69 34.39 -2.56
C MET A 139 -3.03 35.50 -1.75
N GLU A 140 -3.79 36.21 -0.96
CA GLU A 140 -3.25 37.27 -0.09
C GLU A 140 -2.44 36.63 1.05
N GLU A 141 -1.13 36.78 1.00
CA GLU A 141 -0.20 36.16 1.98
C GLU A 141 -0.49 36.60 3.42
N ILE A 142 -0.87 37.87 3.62
CA ILE A 142 -1.14 38.41 4.96
C ILE A 142 -2.35 37.72 5.61
N LEU A 143 -3.45 37.59 4.89
CA LEU A 143 -4.66 36.91 5.38
C LEU A 143 -4.40 35.44 5.67
N MET A 144 -3.51 34.82 4.90
CA MET A 144 -3.16 33.43 5.10
C MET A 144 -2.27 33.23 6.31
N ASP A 145 -1.24 34.08 6.51
CA ASP A 145 -0.38 33.97 7.67
C ASP A 145 -1.15 34.20 8.97
N GLU A 146 -2.10 35.14 9.00
CA GLU A 146 -3.03 35.33 10.11
C GLU A 146 -3.91 34.09 10.35
N ALA A 147 -4.49 33.51 9.29
CA ALA A 147 -5.31 32.30 9.40
C ALA A 147 -4.49 31.10 9.88
N LEU A 148 -3.23 30.96 9.43
CA LEU A 148 -2.31 29.90 9.87
C LEU A 148 -1.92 30.03 11.35
N MET A 149 -1.83 31.23 11.91
CA MET A 149 -1.52 31.45 13.33
C MET A 149 -2.55 30.82 14.26
N ASN A 150 -3.81 30.72 13.83
CA ASN A 150 -4.88 30.08 14.61
C ASN A 150 -4.64 28.56 14.78
N PHE A 151 -3.97 27.91 13.83
CA PHE A 151 -3.69 26.47 13.85
C PHE A 151 -2.26 26.15 14.29
N PHE A 152 -1.32 27.08 14.04
CA PHE A 152 0.11 26.91 14.29
C PHE A 152 0.63 28.08 15.13
N PRO A 153 0.51 28.02 16.46
CA PRO A 153 0.94 29.10 17.34
C PRO A 153 2.44 29.33 17.25
N ASN A 154 2.85 30.57 17.46
CA ASN A 154 4.27 30.96 17.47
C ASN A 154 5.05 30.17 18.52
N GLY A 155 6.27 29.75 18.18
CA GLY A 155 7.15 28.95 19.04
C GLY A 155 6.95 27.45 18.98
N ALA A 156 5.93 26.93 18.27
CA ALA A 156 5.71 25.51 18.07
C ALA A 156 6.59 24.94 16.93
N ASN A 157 7.90 24.95 17.09
CA ASN A 157 8.86 24.54 16.05
C ASN A 157 8.62 23.09 15.55
N HIS A 158 8.10 22.21 16.40
CA HIS A 158 7.76 20.83 16.03
C HIS A 158 6.59 20.73 15.03
N LEU A 159 5.79 21.81 14.86
CA LEU A 159 4.70 21.91 13.89
C LEU A 159 5.14 22.57 12.56
N LEU A 160 6.39 22.99 12.44
CA LEU A 160 6.88 23.69 11.25
C LEU A 160 6.72 22.87 9.95
N PRO A 161 7.01 21.54 9.92
CA PRO A 161 6.76 20.73 8.72
C PRO A 161 5.29 20.73 8.31
N GLN A 162 4.36 20.62 9.26
CA GLN A 162 2.91 20.65 9.00
C GLN A 162 2.48 22.03 8.49
N LYS A 163 2.95 23.11 9.11
CA LYS A 163 2.68 24.50 8.67
C LYS A 163 3.14 24.72 7.23
N ASN A 164 4.36 24.31 6.89
CA ASN A 164 4.92 24.44 5.56
C ASN A 164 4.16 23.59 4.53
N ALA A 165 3.76 22.37 4.88
CA ALA A 165 2.95 21.52 4.02
C ALA A 165 1.58 22.16 3.71
N VAL A 166 0.91 22.72 4.74
CA VAL A 166 -0.35 23.45 4.55
C VAL A 166 -0.13 24.68 3.66
N LYS A 167 0.84 25.52 3.97
CA LYS A 167 1.17 26.73 3.17
C LYS A 167 1.39 26.35 1.69
N ASN A 168 2.23 25.36 1.44
CA ASN A 168 2.50 24.90 0.08
C ASN A 168 1.23 24.39 -0.63
N ALA A 169 0.42 23.56 0.04
CA ALA A 169 -0.82 23.02 -0.52
C ALA A 169 -1.84 24.11 -0.90
N LEU A 170 -1.77 25.29 -0.28
CA LEU A 170 -2.62 26.42 -0.61
C LEU A 170 -2.15 27.19 -1.85
N PHE A 171 -0.85 27.21 -2.14
CA PHE A 171 -0.27 27.96 -3.26
C PHE A 171 0.00 27.11 -4.50
N LYS A 172 0.50 25.89 -4.32
CA LYS A 172 0.95 25.04 -5.43
C LYS A 172 -0.18 24.19 -6.01
N LYS A 173 -0.04 23.85 -7.29
CA LYS A 173 -0.97 22.96 -7.99
C LYS A 173 -0.71 21.48 -7.71
N PHE A 174 0.46 21.14 -7.19
CA PHE A 174 0.85 19.78 -6.85
C PHE A 174 1.61 19.76 -5.53
N THR A 175 1.19 18.95 -4.57
CA THR A 175 1.83 18.83 -3.25
C THR A 175 1.82 17.39 -2.79
N LEU A 176 2.98 16.92 -2.30
CA LEU A 176 3.17 15.61 -1.71
C LEU A 176 3.46 15.77 -0.21
N ILE A 177 2.74 15.01 0.63
CA ILE A 177 2.91 15.03 2.08
C ILE A 177 3.13 13.60 2.55
N SER A 178 4.37 13.27 2.91
CA SER A 178 4.75 11.97 3.43
C SER A 178 4.86 11.99 4.95
N GLY A 179 4.39 10.95 5.62
CA GLY A 179 4.56 10.81 7.06
C GLY A 179 4.02 9.48 7.57
N GLY A 180 4.62 8.96 8.61
CA GLY A 180 4.18 7.74 9.28
C GLY A 180 2.83 7.89 9.98
N PRO A 181 2.27 6.81 10.55
CA PRO A 181 1.07 6.90 11.38
C PRO A 181 1.33 7.79 12.61
N GLY A 182 0.34 8.62 12.96
CA GLY A 182 0.43 9.53 14.11
C GLY A 182 1.18 10.84 13.85
N THR A 183 1.69 11.09 12.63
CA THR A 183 2.41 12.35 12.29
C THR A 183 1.48 13.52 11.95
N GLY A 184 0.16 13.32 11.99
CA GLY A 184 -0.81 14.40 11.80
C GLY A 184 -1.24 14.62 10.35
N LYS A 185 -1.09 13.66 9.42
CA LYS A 185 -1.56 13.79 8.03
C LYS A 185 -3.02 14.22 7.94
N THR A 186 -3.92 13.51 8.65
CA THR A 186 -5.36 13.83 8.66
C THR A 186 -5.64 15.21 9.24
N PHE A 187 -4.87 15.64 10.25
CA PHE A 187 -4.95 16.98 10.80
C PHE A 187 -4.54 18.04 9.76
N VAL A 188 -3.45 17.82 9.03
CA VAL A 188 -3.01 18.70 7.93
C VAL A 188 -4.10 18.78 6.85
N ILE A 189 -4.72 17.66 6.46
CA ILE A 189 -5.83 17.63 5.49
C ILE A 189 -7.01 18.49 6.00
N SER A 190 -7.41 18.36 7.26
CA SER A 190 -8.53 19.13 7.82
C SER A 190 -8.25 20.63 7.83
N ILE A 191 -7.03 21.05 8.16
CA ILE A 191 -6.62 22.47 8.09
C ILE A 191 -6.67 22.97 6.65
N ILE A 192 -6.11 22.22 5.70
CA ILE A 192 -6.13 22.59 4.28
C ILE A 192 -7.58 22.78 3.81
N LYS A 193 -8.50 21.84 4.10
CA LYS A 193 -9.92 21.97 3.77
C LYS A 193 -10.53 23.24 4.36
N THR A 194 -10.33 23.46 5.66
CA THR A 194 -10.85 24.64 6.36
C THR A 194 -10.36 25.93 5.72
N LEU A 195 -9.06 26.04 5.46
CA LEU A 195 -8.48 27.24 4.86
C LEU A 195 -8.92 27.45 3.42
N LEU A 196 -9.09 26.40 2.63
CA LEU A 196 -9.62 26.49 1.26
C LEU A 196 -11.08 26.94 1.20
N HIS A 197 -11.88 26.67 2.23
CA HIS A 197 -13.23 27.20 2.35
C HIS A 197 -13.26 28.64 2.86
N LEU A 198 -12.36 29.02 3.76
CA LEU A 198 -12.31 30.35 4.37
C LEU A 198 -11.63 31.40 3.46
N LEU A 199 -10.67 30.98 2.65
CA LEU A 199 -9.83 31.85 1.83
C LEU A 199 -10.22 31.71 0.34
N PRO A 200 -11.17 32.49 -0.17
CA PRO A 200 -11.48 32.49 -1.60
C PRO A 200 -10.27 33.01 -2.41
N LYS A 201 -10.12 32.55 -3.65
CA LYS A 201 -9.04 32.99 -4.56
C LYS A 201 -9.08 34.50 -4.80
N LYS A 202 -10.31 35.03 -4.95
CA LYS A 202 -10.61 36.48 -5.04
C LYS A 202 -11.94 36.76 -4.34
N LYS A 203 -12.13 37.98 -3.89
CA LYS A 203 -13.38 38.42 -3.27
C LYS A 203 -14.56 38.25 -4.25
N GLY A 204 -15.53 37.42 -3.87
CA GLY A 204 -16.69 37.08 -4.71
C GLY A 204 -16.57 35.79 -5.52
N ASP A 205 -15.41 35.07 -5.47
CA ASP A 205 -15.31 33.77 -6.10
C ASP A 205 -16.20 32.72 -5.41
N PRO A 206 -16.73 31.74 -6.16
CA PRO A 206 -17.51 30.66 -5.57
C PRO A 206 -16.62 29.78 -4.67
N ILE A 207 -17.26 29.13 -3.70
CA ILE A 207 -16.60 28.16 -2.82
C ILE A 207 -15.94 27.06 -3.65
N GLN A 208 -14.68 26.71 -3.34
CA GLN A 208 -13.93 25.70 -4.05
C GLN A 208 -14.56 24.31 -3.86
N ARG A 209 -14.68 23.54 -4.95
CA ARG A 209 -15.14 22.15 -4.92
C ARG A 209 -13.99 21.25 -4.55
N ILE A 210 -13.99 20.76 -3.32
CA ILE A 210 -12.96 19.88 -2.79
C ILE A 210 -13.48 18.44 -2.86
N ILE A 211 -12.73 17.54 -3.48
CA ILE A 211 -13.01 16.10 -3.48
C ILE A 211 -11.93 15.41 -2.65
N CYS A 212 -12.35 14.69 -1.60
CA CYS A 212 -11.46 13.90 -0.75
C CYS A 212 -11.56 12.42 -1.12
N LEU A 213 -10.43 11.80 -1.44
CA LEU A 213 -10.35 10.42 -1.93
C LEU A 213 -9.38 9.58 -1.12
N ALA A 214 -9.69 8.29 -1.05
CA ALA A 214 -8.73 7.28 -0.60
C ALA A 214 -8.87 5.99 -1.42
N PRO A 215 -7.87 5.10 -1.47
CA PRO A 215 -7.94 3.86 -2.23
C PRO A 215 -8.93 2.84 -1.64
N THR A 216 -9.17 2.86 -0.33
CA THR A 216 -10.06 1.90 0.36
C THR A 216 -11.21 2.60 1.07
N GLY A 217 -12.32 1.88 1.28
CA GLY A 217 -13.49 2.38 2.02
C GLY A 217 -13.13 2.81 3.44
N LYS A 218 -12.32 2.00 4.14
CA LYS A 218 -11.88 2.31 5.51
C LYS A 218 -10.97 3.54 5.61
N ALA A 219 -10.14 3.80 4.63
CA ALA A 219 -9.36 5.04 4.58
C ALA A 219 -10.26 6.23 4.23
N ALA A 220 -11.19 6.07 3.29
CA ALA A 220 -12.15 7.11 2.92
C ALA A 220 -13.05 7.54 4.09
N SER A 221 -13.50 6.59 4.92
CA SER A 221 -14.35 6.90 6.09
C SER A 221 -13.67 7.74 7.17
N LYS A 222 -12.34 7.85 7.16
CA LYS A 222 -11.57 8.73 8.06
C LYS A 222 -11.55 10.19 7.60
N LEU A 223 -11.84 10.43 6.32
CA LEU A 223 -11.91 11.75 5.73
C LEU A 223 -13.35 12.27 5.81
N GLU A 224 -13.50 13.50 6.21
CA GLU A 224 -14.79 14.17 6.13
C GLU A 224 -15.24 14.26 4.66
N GLU A 225 -16.43 13.72 4.36
CA GLU A 225 -16.96 13.57 2.99
C GLU A 225 -16.04 12.75 2.06
N GLY A 226 -15.24 11.85 2.64
CA GLY A 226 -14.31 11.01 1.89
C GLY A 226 -15.02 9.94 1.06
N SER A 227 -14.48 9.66 -0.10
CA SER A 227 -14.97 8.65 -1.03
C SER A 227 -13.81 7.78 -1.54
N THR A 228 -14.12 6.55 -2.03
CA THR A 228 -13.08 5.76 -2.68
C THR A 228 -12.83 6.27 -4.11
N ILE A 229 -11.59 6.14 -4.59
CA ILE A 229 -11.22 6.52 -5.96
C ILE A 229 -12.15 5.84 -6.98
N HIS A 230 -12.39 4.53 -6.81
CA HIS A 230 -13.26 3.78 -7.71
C HIS A 230 -14.72 4.28 -7.69
N SER A 231 -15.27 4.62 -6.52
CA SER A 231 -16.65 5.11 -6.44
C SER A 231 -16.83 6.45 -7.15
N VAL A 232 -15.82 7.33 -7.07
CA VAL A 232 -15.86 8.64 -7.72
C VAL A 232 -15.63 8.53 -9.23
N LEU A 233 -14.66 7.74 -9.66
CA LEU A 233 -14.38 7.54 -11.10
C LEU A 233 -15.48 6.75 -11.81
N ARG A 234 -16.28 5.94 -11.09
CA ARG A 234 -17.38 5.08 -11.59
C ARG A 234 -16.92 4.12 -12.66
N PRO A 235 -16.50 2.88 -12.31
CA PRO A 235 -16.13 1.86 -13.28
C PRO A 235 -17.26 1.63 -14.29
N LEU A 236 -16.91 1.44 -15.56
CA LEU A 236 -17.87 1.10 -16.60
C LEU A 236 -18.41 -0.32 -16.37
N VAL A 237 -19.69 -0.53 -16.62
CA VAL A 237 -20.33 -1.86 -16.51
C VAL A 237 -19.79 -2.81 -17.59
N HIS A 238 -19.53 -2.27 -18.78
CA HIS A 238 -19.00 -3.02 -19.91
C HIS A 238 -17.67 -2.42 -20.38
N GLY A 239 -16.61 -3.24 -20.37
CA GLY A 239 -15.26 -2.87 -20.80
C GLY A 239 -14.38 -2.24 -19.72
N PRO A 240 -13.07 -2.12 -20.00
CA PRO A 240 -12.11 -1.53 -19.09
C PRO A 240 -12.19 0.00 -19.13
N GLY A 241 -12.44 0.63 -18.00
CA GLY A 241 -12.40 2.09 -17.91
C GLY A 241 -13.31 2.66 -16.85
N PHE A 242 -13.41 3.99 -16.86
CA PHE A 242 -14.21 4.75 -15.92
C PHE A 242 -15.10 5.75 -16.65
N TYR A 243 -16.25 6.06 -16.06
CA TYR A 243 -17.17 7.08 -16.57
C TYR A 243 -16.51 8.47 -16.58
N PHE A 244 -15.83 8.83 -15.47
CA PHE A 244 -15.03 10.04 -15.44
C PHE A 244 -13.63 9.75 -15.98
N ASN A 245 -13.21 10.55 -16.96
CA ASN A 245 -11.95 10.41 -17.70
C ASN A 245 -11.62 11.75 -18.40
N SER A 246 -10.59 11.81 -19.23
CA SER A 246 -10.19 13.04 -19.94
C SER A 246 -11.25 13.65 -20.84
N LYS A 247 -12.22 12.86 -21.36
CA LYS A 247 -13.32 13.34 -22.20
C LYS A 247 -14.54 13.77 -21.37
N ASN A 248 -14.67 13.26 -20.15
CA ASN A 248 -15.73 13.58 -19.20
C ASN A 248 -15.11 13.82 -17.83
N PRO A 249 -14.48 14.98 -17.58
CA PRO A 249 -13.71 15.21 -16.37
C PRO A 249 -14.60 15.44 -15.14
N LEU A 250 -14.06 15.13 -13.99
CA LEU A 250 -14.62 15.50 -12.69
C LEU A 250 -14.58 17.02 -12.52
N ASN A 251 -15.66 17.58 -12.05
CA ASN A 251 -15.71 19.00 -11.71
C ASN A 251 -15.16 19.22 -10.30
N ALA A 252 -13.84 19.40 -10.20
CA ALA A 252 -13.11 19.60 -8.94
C ALA A 252 -12.10 20.73 -9.06
N ASP A 253 -12.08 21.64 -8.10
CA ASP A 253 -11.04 22.67 -7.96
C ASP A 253 -9.83 22.13 -7.19
N VAL A 254 -10.08 21.23 -6.23
CA VAL A 254 -9.08 20.61 -5.38
C VAL A 254 -9.38 19.13 -5.23
N LEU A 255 -8.35 18.30 -5.40
CA LEU A 255 -8.37 16.86 -5.17
C LEU A 255 -7.40 16.52 -4.05
N ILE A 256 -7.91 15.99 -2.95
CA ILE A 256 -7.11 15.51 -1.83
C ILE A 256 -7.15 13.98 -1.85
N ILE A 257 -5.97 13.36 -1.89
CA ILE A 257 -5.81 11.91 -1.98
C ILE A 257 -5.06 11.44 -0.74
N ASP A 258 -5.72 10.73 0.17
CA ASP A 258 -5.06 10.13 1.34
C ASP A 258 -4.69 8.66 1.08
N GLU A 259 -3.75 8.12 1.86
CA GLU A 259 -3.18 6.77 1.71
C GLU A 259 -2.66 6.50 0.28
N ALA A 260 -2.04 7.52 -0.35
CA ALA A 260 -1.57 7.45 -1.73
C ALA A 260 -0.50 6.37 -1.99
N SER A 261 0.18 5.88 -0.94
CA SER A 261 1.12 4.75 -1.03
C SER A 261 0.48 3.44 -1.52
N MET A 262 -0.85 3.30 -1.40
CA MET A 262 -1.59 2.12 -1.84
C MET A 262 -2.08 2.21 -3.29
N ILE A 263 -1.85 3.32 -3.99
CA ILE A 263 -2.37 3.54 -5.35
C ILE A 263 -1.35 3.03 -6.38
N ASP A 264 -1.80 2.17 -7.30
CA ASP A 264 -0.98 1.69 -8.40
C ASP A 264 -0.88 2.72 -9.54
N LEU A 265 0.09 2.49 -10.45
CA LEU A 265 0.34 3.39 -11.58
C LEU A 265 -0.88 3.57 -12.51
N PRO A 266 -1.55 2.51 -12.98
CA PRO A 266 -2.73 2.64 -13.84
C PRO A 266 -3.87 3.45 -13.21
N LEU A 267 -4.15 3.22 -11.93
CA LEU A 267 -5.25 3.92 -11.23
C LEU A 267 -4.94 5.40 -11.03
N LEU A 268 -3.68 5.73 -10.63
CA LEU A 268 -3.27 7.12 -10.44
C LEU A 268 -3.33 7.90 -11.76
N VAL A 269 -2.82 7.32 -12.85
CA VAL A 269 -2.89 7.97 -14.18
C VAL A 269 -4.34 8.29 -14.56
N ARG A 270 -5.24 7.32 -14.45
CA ARG A 270 -6.65 7.51 -14.78
C ARG A 270 -7.33 8.55 -13.90
N LEU A 271 -6.97 8.60 -12.61
CA LEU A 271 -7.48 9.61 -11.69
C LEU A 271 -7.01 11.02 -12.07
N LEU A 272 -5.72 11.19 -12.36
CA LEU A 272 -5.16 12.49 -12.73
C LEU A 272 -5.66 12.98 -14.08
N GLU A 273 -5.97 12.09 -15.02
CA GLU A 273 -6.59 12.42 -16.30
C GLU A 273 -8.09 12.74 -16.21
N ALA A 274 -8.75 12.22 -15.18
CA ALA A 274 -10.16 12.50 -14.95
C ALA A 274 -10.41 13.90 -14.34
N VAL A 275 -9.37 14.70 -14.04
CA VAL A 275 -9.50 16.04 -13.51
C VAL A 275 -8.76 17.06 -14.38
N PRO A 276 -9.28 18.30 -14.52
CA PRO A 276 -8.59 19.37 -15.27
C PRO A 276 -7.17 19.61 -14.77
N LEU A 277 -6.30 20.11 -15.61
CA LEU A 277 -4.91 20.42 -15.23
C LEU A 277 -4.83 21.50 -14.15
N GLU A 278 -5.78 22.41 -14.13
CA GLU A 278 -5.89 23.50 -13.14
C GLU A 278 -6.33 23.00 -11.75
N THR A 279 -6.88 21.80 -11.65
CA THR A 279 -7.25 21.18 -10.37
C THR A 279 -6.00 21.01 -9.51
N ARG A 280 -6.04 21.52 -8.29
CA ARG A 280 -4.97 21.34 -7.30
C ARG A 280 -4.98 19.90 -6.80
N ILE A 281 -3.82 19.26 -6.82
CA ILE A 281 -3.64 17.88 -6.36
C ILE A 281 -2.82 17.89 -5.08
N ILE A 282 -3.36 17.31 -4.02
CA ILE A 282 -2.68 17.11 -2.73
C ILE A 282 -2.70 15.61 -2.43
N MET A 283 -1.54 14.99 -2.40
CA MET A 283 -1.39 13.57 -2.10
C MET A 283 -0.74 13.39 -0.74
N THR A 284 -1.37 12.61 0.12
CA THR A 284 -0.81 12.23 1.42
C THR A 284 -0.61 10.72 1.50
N GLY A 285 0.44 10.30 2.19
CA GLY A 285 0.77 8.87 2.31
C GLY A 285 1.97 8.63 3.22
N ASP A 286 2.46 7.41 3.23
CA ASP A 286 3.67 7.02 3.93
C ASP A 286 4.60 6.28 2.96
N LYS A 287 5.72 6.91 2.59
CA LYS A 287 6.70 6.34 1.64
C LYS A 287 7.40 5.07 2.15
N HIS A 288 7.31 4.78 3.45
CA HIS A 288 7.95 3.64 4.09
C HIS A 288 7.01 2.44 4.29
N GLN A 289 5.69 2.63 4.18
CA GLN A 289 4.72 1.55 4.24
C GLN A 289 4.76 0.68 2.99
N LEU A 290 4.07 -0.47 3.07
CA LEU A 290 3.82 -1.32 1.91
C LEU A 290 3.18 -0.50 0.79
N THR A 291 3.72 -0.68 -0.39
CA THR A 291 3.17 -0.09 -1.63
C THR A 291 1.96 -0.89 -2.12
N SER A 292 1.32 -0.43 -3.20
CA SER A 292 0.22 -1.14 -3.84
C SER A 292 0.57 -2.61 -4.14
N ILE A 293 -0.42 -3.50 -4.15
CA ILE A 293 -0.23 -4.90 -4.56
C ILE A 293 0.09 -4.96 -6.06
N GLN A 294 -0.52 -4.09 -6.85
CA GLN A 294 -0.26 -3.98 -8.28
C GLN A 294 1.01 -3.17 -8.58
N ALA A 295 1.42 -3.14 -9.85
CA ALA A 295 2.68 -2.56 -10.27
C ALA A 295 2.82 -1.07 -9.94
N GLY A 296 3.95 -0.73 -9.34
CA GLY A 296 4.42 0.61 -9.03
C GLY A 296 4.44 0.96 -7.55
N ALA A 297 5.52 1.62 -7.16
CA ALA A 297 5.67 2.31 -5.87
C ALA A 297 5.53 3.83 -6.07
N VAL A 298 4.49 4.24 -6.82
CA VAL A 298 4.41 5.56 -7.45
C VAL A 298 4.56 6.70 -6.44
N PHE A 299 3.88 6.63 -5.29
CA PHE A 299 3.99 7.69 -4.27
C PHE A 299 5.41 7.81 -3.72
N SER A 300 6.08 6.67 -3.45
CA SER A 300 7.47 6.66 -2.98
C SER A 300 8.44 7.16 -4.05
N ASP A 301 8.21 6.78 -5.31
CA ASP A 301 9.02 7.26 -6.44
C ASP A 301 8.91 8.78 -6.58
N LEU A 302 7.68 9.32 -6.55
CA LEU A 302 7.43 10.77 -6.62
C LEU A 302 8.08 11.54 -5.46
N CYS A 303 7.99 11.01 -4.23
CA CYS A 303 8.64 11.60 -3.06
C CYS A 303 10.18 11.59 -3.15
N SER A 304 10.73 10.77 -4.05
CA SER A 304 12.19 10.59 -4.25
C SER A 304 12.76 11.44 -5.40
N VAL A 305 11.90 12.17 -6.14
CA VAL A 305 12.31 13.06 -7.24
C VAL A 305 12.89 14.35 -6.65
N ASN A 306 14.16 14.61 -6.90
CA ASN A 306 14.86 15.78 -6.33
C ASN A 306 14.23 17.11 -6.77
N GLU A 307 13.77 17.19 -8.02
CA GLU A 307 13.16 18.38 -8.63
C GLU A 307 11.79 18.70 -8.03
N LEU A 308 11.20 17.76 -7.27
CA LEU A 308 9.96 17.96 -6.51
C LEU A 308 10.21 18.34 -5.03
N HIS A 309 11.44 18.69 -4.63
CA HIS A 309 11.75 19.00 -3.23
C HIS A 309 10.90 20.14 -2.65
N THR A 310 10.53 21.13 -3.47
CA THR A 310 9.67 22.26 -3.05
C THR A 310 8.19 21.90 -2.96
N GLN A 311 7.78 20.75 -3.49
CA GLN A 311 6.42 20.22 -3.44
C GLN A 311 6.27 19.08 -2.45
N THR A 312 7.37 18.54 -1.92
CA THR A 312 7.40 17.35 -1.07
C THR A 312 7.72 17.71 0.37
N PHE A 313 6.83 17.31 1.29
CA PHE A 313 6.99 17.57 2.73
C PHE A 313 6.98 16.24 3.48
N THR A 314 7.94 16.08 4.39
CA THR A 314 7.99 14.92 5.28
C THR A 314 7.59 15.36 6.69
N LEU A 315 6.63 14.63 7.28
CA LEU A 315 6.14 14.85 8.64
C LEU A 315 6.80 13.81 9.55
N ASP A 316 7.82 14.22 10.29
CA ASP A 316 8.64 13.30 11.10
C ASP A 316 8.19 13.25 12.56
N TYR A 317 7.52 14.30 13.07
CA TYR A 317 7.10 14.35 14.46
C TYR A 317 5.85 13.49 14.71
N ASN A 318 5.95 12.50 15.60
CA ASN A 318 4.84 11.64 15.97
C ASN A 318 4.09 12.19 17.20
N PHE A 319 2.86 12.68 17.00
CA PHE A 319 2.04 13.26 18.06
C PHE A 319 1.45 12.21 19.03
N ARG A 320 1.35 10.97 18.57
CA ARG A 320 0.78 9.88 19.36
C ARG A 320 1.70 9.46 20.49
N SER A 321 2.98 9.36 20.23
CA SER A 321 3.98 8.77 21.12
C SER A 321 5.02 9.77 21.62
N ARG A 322 5.23 10.88 20.91
CA ARG A 322 6.22 11.93 21.25
C ARG A 322 7.63 11.38 21.47
N GLY A 323 8.03 10.36 20.71
CA GLY A 323 9.37 9.75 20.82
C GLY A 323 9.56 8.82 22.02
N LYS A 324 8.49 8.48 22.79
CA LYS A 324 8.62 7.80 24.09
C LYS A 324 8.21 6.33 24.08
N THR A 325 7.54 5.85 23.03
CA THR A 325 7.02 4.47 22.99
C THR A 325 8.00 3.52 22.32
N GLY A 326 7.97 2.25 22.76
CA GLY A 326 8.74 1.18 22.12
C GLY A 326 8.32 0.96 20.66
N ILE A 327 7.01 1.05 20.35
CA ILE A 327 6.47 0.94 18.99
C ILE A 327 7.13 1.95 18.05
N GLU A 328 7.27 3.22 18.48
CA GLU A 328 7.90 4.25 17.65
C GLU A 328 9.38 3.98 17.44
N LYS A 329 10.11 3.66 18.51
CA LYS A 329 11.54 3.33 18.42
C LYS A 329 11.78 2.11 17.53
N LEU A 330 10.95 1.06 17.68
CA LEU A 330 11.02 -0.14 16.85
C LEU A 330 10.74 0.18 15.38
N SER A 331 9.74 1.02 15.10
CA SER A 331 9.42 1.47 13.74
C SER A 331 10.57 2.24 13.11
N ASN A 332 11.24 3.11 13.87
CA ASN A 332 12.41 3.85 13.40
C ASN A 332 13.59 2.91 13.13
N ALA A 333 13.89 2.00 14.06
CA ALA A 333 14.96 1.01 13.87
C ALA A 333 14.75 0.14 12.61
N ILE A 334 13.49 -0.25 12.33
CA ILE A 334 13.13 -0.96 11.09
C ILE A 334 13.40 -0.07 9.86
N ASN A 335 12.97 1.19 9.87
CA ASN A 335 13.14 2.08 8.72
C ASN A 335 14.60 2.43 8.47
N ASP A 336 15.35 2.72 9.52
CA ASP A 336 16.76 3.09 9.47
C ASP A 336 17.68 1.87 9.24
N ARG A 337 17.11 0.66 9.19
CA ARG A 337 17.84 -0.63 9.08
C ARG A 337 18.86 -0.82 10.20
N ASN A 338 18.57 -0.27 11.35
CA ASN A 338 19.40 -0.42 12.53
C ASN A 338 19.08 -1.74 13.23
N ILE A 339 19.78 -2.81 12.83
CA ILE A 339 19.58 -4.18 13.35
C ILE A 339 19.89 -4.27 14.84
N GLN A 340 20.90 -3.52 15.31
CA GLN A 340 21.31 -3.56 16.73
C GLN A 340 20.22 -2.96 17.63
N ASP A 341 19.70 -1.79 17.26
CA ASP A 341 18.60 -1.16 18.00
C ASP A 341 17.32 -2.02 17.92
N PHE A 342 17.01 -2.57 16.74
CA PHE A 342 15.87 -3.47 16.58
C PHE A 342 15.93 -4.66 17.53
N GLU A 343 17.07 -5.36 17.59
CA GLU A 343 17.28 -6.51 18.45
C GLU A 343 17.25 -6.13 19.94
N SER A 344 17.95 -5.07 20.31
CA SER A 344 17.97 -4.60 21.71
C SER A 344 16.59 -4.20 22.22
N LEU A 345 15.77 -3.49 21.41
CA LEU A 345 14.41 -3.12 21.76
C LEU A 345 13.49 -4.32 22.00
N LEU A 346 13.64 -5.38 21.22
CA LEU A 346 12.83 -6.59 21.38
C LEU A 346 13.25 -7.42 22.60
N LEU A 347 14.54 -7.47 22.93
CA LEU A 347 15.07 -8.31 24.00
C LEU A 347 15.14 -7.63 25.37
N SER A 348 15.12 -6.28 25.43
CA SER A 348 15.31 -5.53 26.68
C SER A 348 14.13 -5.59 27.65
N CYS A 349 12.91 -5.88 27.16
CA CYS A 349 11.67 -5.79 27.95
C CYS A 349 11.42 -4.42 28.61
N ASP A 350 12.12 -3.36 28.21
CA ASP A 350 12.02 -2.02 28.80
C ASP A 350 10.74 -1.28 28.42
N TYR A 351 10.07 -1.75 27.35
CA TYR A 351 8.91 -1.11 26.79
C TYR A 351 7.65 -1.95 26.98
N PRO A 352 6.70 -1.54 27.84
CA PRO A 352 5.49 -2.31 28.11
C PRO A 352 4.55 -2.42 26.91
N ASP A 353 4.75 -1.57 25.90
CA ASP A 353 4.01 -1.57 24.63
C ASP A 353 4.61 -2.53 23.58
N LEU A 354 5.76 -3.16 23.87
CA LEU A 354 6.38 -4.20 23.04
C LEU A 354 6.41 -5.53 23.79
N VAL A 355 5.97 -6.58 23.13
CA VAL A 355 6.13 -7.96 23.58
C VAL A 355 6.72 -8.76 22.43
N PHE A 356 7.80 -9.47 22.70
CA PHE A 356 8.43 -10.34 21.74
C PHE A 356 8.49 -11.77 22.27
N GLU A 357 8.06 -12.71 21.44
CA GLU A 357 8.07 -14.15 21.71
C GLU A 357 8.86 -14.82 20.58
N ASP A 358 10.08 -15.25 20.89
CA ASP A 358 10.93 -15.90 19.91
C ASP A 358 10.41 -17.29 19.55
N TYR A 359 10.69 -17.70 18.33
CA TYR A 359 10.27 -18.97 17.77
C TYR A 359 11.28 -20.06 18.18
N HIS A 360 10.91 -20.92 19.11
CA HIS A 360 11.76 -22.05 19.51
C HIS A 360 11.36 -23.36 18.83
N ASP A 361 10.06 -23.68 18.82
CA ASP A 361 9.48 -24.85 18.15
C ASP A 361 7.99 -24.61 17.84
N ALA A 362 7.46 -25.35 16.86
CA ALA A 362 6.08 -25.17 16.39
C ALA A 362 5.03 -25.37 17.49
N LYS A 363 5.27 -26.24 18.46
CA LYS A 363 4.31 -26.52 19.54
C LYS A 363 4.28 -25.40 20.56
N SER A 364 5.42 -24.85 20.94
CA SER A 364 5.51 -23.73 21.88
C SER A 364 4.88 -22.47 21.29
N VAL A 365 5.14 -22.18 20.01
CA VAL A 365 4.52 -21.04 19.30
C VAL A 365 3.01 -21.17 19.25
N MET A 366 2.48 -22.35 18.93
CA MET A 366 1.03 -22.55 18.88
C MET A 366 0.37 -22.36 20.26
N THR A 367 1.03 -22.80 21.33
CA THR A 367 0.56 -22.58 22.71
C THR A 367 0.59 -21.09 23.06
N THR A 368 1.66 -20.38 22.73
CA THR A 368 1.78 -18.94 22.93
C THR A 368 0.71 -18.16 22.17
N LEU A 369 0.48 -18.50 20.89
CA LEU A 369 -0.60 -17.96 20.09
C LEU A 369 -1.97 -18.16 20.74
N GLN A 370 -2.28 -19.40 21.19
CA GLN A 370 -3.52 -19.71 21.88
C GLN A 370 -3.73 -18.86 23.13
N ASN A 371 -2.69 -18.68 23.93
CA ASN A 371 -2.74 -17.87 25.15
C ASN A 371 -3.04 -16.40 24.84
N HIS A 372 -2.32 -15.80 23.88
CA HIS A 372 -2.57 -14.41 23.49
C HIS A 372 -3.95 -14.24 22.86
N ILE A 373 -4.35 -15.09 21.93
CA ILE A 373 -5.68 -15.06 21.30
C ILE A 373 -6.79 -15.20 22.33
N THR A 374 -6.65 -16.14 23.27
CA THR A 374 -7.63 -16.36 24.35
C THR A 374 -7.77 -15.12 25.22
N LYS A 375 -6.65 -14.51 25.61
CA LYS A 375 -6.64 -13.32 26.47
C LYS A 375 -7.24 -12.12 25.75
N GLU A 376 -6.75 -11.83 24.55
CA GLU A 376 -7.06 -10.58 23.84
C GLU A 376 -8.45 -10.61 23.16
N TYR A 377 -8.94 -11.78 22.70
CA TYR A 377 -10.30 -11.90 22.13
C TYR A 377 -11.39 -12.27 23.14
N ARG A 378 -11.07 -12.56 24.40
CA ARG A 378 -12.09 -12.80 25.44
C ARG A 378 -13.08 -11.63 25.59
N PRO A 379 -12.67 -10.35 25.60
CA PRO A 379 -13.62 -9.23 25.64
C PRO A 379 -14.57 -9.18 24.45
N PHE A 380 -14.08 -9.52 23.25
CA PHE A 380 -14.88 -9.62 22.02
C PHE A 380 -15.95 -10.71 22.14
N GLY A 381 -15.56 -11.92 22.56
CA GLY A 381 -16.48 -13.05 22.76
C GLY A 381 -17.55 -12.77 23.83
N ASN A 382 -17.29 -11.88 24.78
CA ASN A 382 -18.19 -11.49 25.85
C ASN A 382 -19.01 -10.22 25.55
N ALA A 383 -18.93 -9.67 24.34
CA ALA A 383 -19.65 -8.45 23.97
C ALA A 383 -21.17 -8.63 24.11
N LYS A 384 -21.83 -7.64 24.69
CA LYS A 384 -23.27 -7.68 25.01
C LYS A 384 -24.16 -7.36 23.81
N ASN A 385 -23.62 -6.60 22.86
CA ASN A 385 -24.32 -6.18 21.65
C ASN A 385 -23.33 -6.03 20.48
N GLU A 386 -23.89 -5.78 19.31
CA GLU A 386 -23.14 -5.64 18.05
C GLU A 386 -22.18 -4.44 18.02
N GLU A 387 -22.55 -3.33 18.66
CA GLU A 387 -21.69 -2.13 18.73
C GLU A 387 -20.47 -2.38 19.61
N GLU A 388 -20.66 -3.01 20.76
CA GLU A 388 -19.55 -3.42 21.62
C GLU A 388 -18.64 -4.44 20.92
N ALA A 389 -19.22 -5.41 20.22
CA ALA A 389 -18.47 -6.40 19.45
C ALA A 389 -17.60 -5.74 18.36
N LEU A 390 -18.15 -4.79 17.61
CA LEU A 390 -17.42 -4.03 16.61
C LEU A 390 -16.28 -3.20 17.24
N SER A 391 -16.56 -2.55 18.37
CA SER A 391 -15.53 -1.80 19.10
C SER A 391 -14.39 -2.71 19.57
N LYS A 392 -14.73 -3.87 20.16
CA LYS A 392 -13.74 -4.85 20.64
C LYS A 392 -12.94 -5.48 19.49
N LEU A 393 -13.52 -5.57 18.31
CA LEU A 393 -12.80 -6.03 17.12
C LEU A 393 -11.75 -5.01 16.66
N ASP A 394 -11.98 -3.71 16.86
CA ASP A 394 -11.00 -2.65 16.57
C ASP A 394 -9.95 -2.51 17.70
N ASP A 395 -10.22 -2.99 18.92
CA ASP A 395 -9.24 -2.97 20.02
C ASP A 395 -8.07 -3.94 19.76
N PHE A 396 -8.31 -5.09 19.12
CA PHE A 396 -7.28 -6.10 18.89
C PHE A 396 -7.40 -6.78 17.53
N ARG A 397 -6.24 -7.03 16.89
CA ARG A 397 -6.19 -7.74 15.60
C ARG A 397 -4.95 -8.63 15.50
N VAL A 398 -5.14 -9.85 14.96
CA VAL A 398 -4.01 -10.68 14.54
C VAL A 398 -3.61 -10.32 13.11
N LEU A 399 -2.33 -10.07 12.88
CA LEU A 399 -1.75 -9.75 11.58
C LEU A 399 -0.79 -10.85 11.15
N CYS A 400 -1.01 -11.41 9.95
CA CYS A 400 -0.18 -12.45 9.36
C CYS A 400 0.52 -11.95 8.09
N ALA A 401 1.71 -12.49 7.80
CA ALA A 401 2.39 -12.21 6.54
C ALA A 401 1.67 -12.86 5.34
N HIS A 402 1.08 -14.05 5.53
CA HIS A 402 0.51 -14.90 4.48
C HIS A 402 -0.96 -15.25 4.73
N ASN A 403 -1.66 -15.65 3.65
CA ASN A 403 -2.99 -16.24 3.74
C ASN A 403 -2.96 -17.73 4.07
N LYS A 404 -2.04 -18.47 3.44
CA LYS A 404 -1.90 -19.93 3.54
C LYS A 404 -0.70 -20.29 4.42
N GLY A 405 -0.60 -21.56 4.81
CA GLY A 405 0.45 -22.09 5.69
C GLY A 405 0.03 -22.08 7.16
N ASP A 406 0.86 -22.69 8.02
CA ASP A 406 0.54 -22.94 9.43
C ASP A 406 0.33 -21.66 10.24
N TYR A 407 1.00 -20.58 9.86
CA TYR A 407 0.88 -19.24 10.44
C TYR A 407 0.14 -18.25 9.54
N GLY A 408 -0.58 -18.76 8.54
CA GLY A 408 -1.41 -17.97 7.63
C GLY A 408 -2.77 -17.62 8.24
N THR A 409 -3.42 -16.61 7.66
CA THR A 409 -4.72 -16.12 8.17
C THR A 409 -5.78 -17.20 8.22
N LEU A 410 -5.79 -18.16 7.30
CA LEU A 410 -6.78 -19.25 7.28
C LEU A 410 -6.69 -20.12 8.54
N GLN A 411 -5.49 -20.57 8.90
CA GLN A 411 -5.29 -21.42 10.08
C GLN A 411 -5.50 -20.64 11.38
N ILE A 412 -5.03 -19.39 11.44
CA ILE A 412 -5.19 -18.56 12.63
C ILE A 412 -6.66 -18.18 12.85
N ASN A 413 -7.43 -17.89 11.80
CA ASN A 413 -8.86 -17.65 11.91
C ASN A 413 -9.61 -18.89 12.43
N HIS A 414 -9.27 -20.08 11.93
CA HIS A 414 -9.85 -21.34 12.43
C HIS A 414 -9.51 -21.55 13.92
N LEU A 415 -8.28 -21.27 14.32
CA LEU A 415 -7.86 -21.33 15.73
C LEU A 415 -8.65 -20.34 16.59
N CYS A 416 -8.83 -19.10 16.15
CA CYS A 416 -9.62 -18.09 16.86
C CYS A 416 -11.07 -18.54 17.05
N GLU A 417 -11.72 -19.06 16.00
CA GLU A 417 -13.09 -19.57 16.10
C GLU A 417 -13.20 -20.75 17.07
N LYS A 418 -12.27 -21.69 17.04
CA LYS A 418 -12.22 -22.83 17.94
C LYS A 418 -12.11 -22.39 19.40
N ILE A 419 -11.20 -21.44 19.70
CA ILE A 419 -11.01 -20.89 21.05
C ILE A 419 -12.29 -20.19 21.53
N LEU A 420 -12.86 -19.30 20.72
CA LEU A 420 -14.06 -18.55 21.10
C LEU A 420 -15.28 -19.46 21.29
N ARG A 421 -15.45 -20.50 20.49
CA ARG A 421 -16.50 -21.50 20.70
C ARG A 421 -16.30 -22.27 22.02
N SER A 422 -15.06 -22.65 22.35
CA SER A 422 -14.79 -23.33 23.62
C SER A 422 -15.05 -22.46 24.84
N LEU A 423 -14.78 -21.16 24.75
CA LEU A 423 -15.07 -20.19 25.81
C LEU A 423 -16.58 -19.98 26.00
N ASN A 424 -17.36 -19.99 24.92
CA ASN A 424 -18.82 -19.90 25.01
C ASN A 424 -19.47 -21.13 25.64
N ASN A 425 -18.97 -22.33 25.33
CA ASN A 425 -19.52 -23.58 25.83
C ASN A 425 -19.20 -23.85 27.32
N SER A 426 -18.27 -23.10 27.92
CA SER A 426 -17.89 -23.24 29.34
C SER A 426 -18.77 -22.43 30.30
N GLY A 427 -19.74 -21.64 29.81
CA GLY A 427 -20.67 -20.84 30.60
C GLY A 427 -22.04 -21.51 30.82
N MET A 428 -22.75 -21.19 31.92
CA MET A 428 -24.10 -21.71 32.23
C MET A 428 -25.21 -21.11 31.34
N GLU A 429 -24.94 -20.06 30.56
CA GLU A 429 -25.90 -19.42 29.66
C GLU A 429 -25.50 -19.62 28.20
N GLU A 430 -26.47 -20.00 27.35
CA GLU A 430 -26.29 -20.00 25.90
C GLU A 430 -26.06 -18.57 25.38
N ARG A 431 -24.81 -18.22 25.15
CA ARG A 431 -24.45 -16.93 24.54
C ARG A 431 -24.41 -17.04 23.01
N PRO A 432 -24.84 -16.01 22.29
CA PRO A 432 -24.70 -15.99 20.85
C PRO A 432 -23.22 -16.06 20.46
N PHE A 433 -22.90 -16.85 19.42
CA PHE A 433 -21.53 -16.89 18.90
C PHE A 433 -21.29 -15.72 17.97
N ILE A 434 -20.23 -14.96 18.24
CA ILE A 434 -19.85 -13.77 17.47
C ILE A 434 -18.65 -14.11 16.59
N LYS A 435 -18.79 -13.87 15.28
CA LYS A 435 -17.72 -14.02 14.28
C LYS A 435 -17.24 -12.65 13.79
N ALA A 436 -15.93 -12.52 13.61
CA ALA A 436 -15.36 -11.40 12.85
C ALA A 436 -15.41 -11.74 11.36
N VAL A 437 -15.90 -10.82 10.53
CA VAL A 437 -16.03 -11.00 9.08
C VAL A 437 -15.46 -9.82 8.33
N MET A 438 -14.89 -10.07 7.14
CA MET A 438 -14.42 -9.04 6.23
C MET A 438 -14.93 -9.31 4.82
N VAL A 439 -15.48 -8.27 4.20
CA VAL A 439 -15.92 -8.29 2.81
C VAL A 439 -14.70 -8.35 1.88
N THR A 440 -14.75 -9.20 0.86
CA THR A 440 -13.66 -9.38 -0.12
C THR A 440 -14.01 -8.93 -1.54
N SER A 441 -15.25 -8.47 -1.76
CA SER A 441 -15.70 -7.91 -3.04
C SER A 441 -16.65 -6.74 -2.83
N ASN A 442 -16.59 -5.74 -3.71
CA ASN A 442 -17.48 -4.57 -3.62
C ASN A 442 -18.92 -4.93 -3.97
N ASP A 443 -19.88 -4.48 -3.16
CA ASP A 443 -21.32 -4.44 -3.46
C ASP A 443 -21.84 -3.01 -3.28
N TYR A 444 -21.84 -2.26 -4.38
CA TYR A 444 -22.26 -0.85 -4.38
C TYR A 444 -23.74 -0.66 -4.01
N LYS A 445 -24.60 -1.66 -4.25
CA LYS A 445 -26.04 -1.59 -3.89
C LYS A 445 -26.24 -1.68 -2.39
N LYS A 446 -25.45 -2.51 -1.72
CA LYS A 446 -25.49 -2.66 -0.26
C LYS A 446 -24.61 -1.64 0.45
N GLY A 447 -23.73 -0.94 -0.28
CA GLY A 447 -22.74 -0.03 0.30
C GLY A 447 -21.71 -0.76 1.16
N LEU A 448 -21.33 -1.97 0.74
CA LEU A 448 -20.26 -2.79 1.31
C LEU A 448 -19.09 -2.86 0.35
N PHE A 449 -17.89 -2.62 0.85
CA PHE A 449 -16.68 -2.54 0.05
C PHE A 449 -15.63 -3.56 0.49
N ASN A 450 -14.77 -3.94 -0.43
CA ASN A 450 -13.65 -4.81 -0.12
C ASN A 450 -12.79 -4.20 1.01
N GLY A 451 -12.52 -5.00 2.05
CA GLY A 451 -11.82 -4.58 3.26
C GLY A 451 -12.73 -4.09 4.40
N ASP A 452 -14.05 -3.90 4.16
CA ASP A 452 -14.98 -3.58 5.24
C ASP A 452 -15.04 -4.73 6.23
N THR A 453 -14.84 -4.41 7.51
CA THR A 453 -14.88 -5.36 8.62
C THR A 453 -16.16 -5.20 9.43
N GLY A 454 -16.75 -6.32 9.79
CA GLY A 454 -17.98 -6.38 10.56
C GLY A 454 -18.00 -7.58 11.51
N VAL A 455 -19.10 -7.72 12.21
CA VAL A 455 -19.36 -8.87 13.09
C VAL A 455 -20.60 -9.62 12.62
N ALA A 456 -20.57 -10.94 12.72
CA ALA A 456 -21.73 -11.79 12.45
C ALA A 456 -22.12 -12.51 13.75
N ILE A 457 -23.38 -12.33 14.17
CA ILE A 457 -23.90 -12.87 15.44
C ILE A 457 -24.84 -14.03 15.11
N GLU A 458 -24.51 -15.20 15.60
CA GLU A 458 -25.29 -16.43 15.48
C GLU A 458 -26.17 -16.61 16.72
N LYS A 459 -27.51 -16.52 16.53
CA LYS A 459 -28.50 -16.69 17.59
C LYS A 459 -29.69 -17.48 17.05
N ASN A 460 -30.11 -18.54 17.78
CA ASN A 460 -31.26 -19.38 17.42
C ASN A 460 -31.21 -19.89 15.96
N GLY A 461 -30.06 -20.34 15.50
CA GLY A 461 -29.85 -20.86 14.14
C GLY A 461 -29.90 -19.81 13.03
N LYS A 462 -30.01 -18.53 13.36
CA LYS A 462 -29.94 -17.42 12.40
C LYS A 462 -28.67 -16.61 12.62
N THR A 463 -27.98 -16.29 11.52
CA THR A 463 -26.78 -15.45 11.57
C THR A 463 -27.08 -14.08 10.93
N THR A 464 -26.83 -13.03 11.69
CA THR A 464 -27.02 -11.64 11.28
C THR A 464 -25.68 -10.91 11.30
N ALA A 465 -25.36 -10.21 10.24
CA ALA A 465 -24.11 -9.47 10.12
C ALA A 465 -24.33 -7.96 10.31
N PHE A 466 -23.37 -7.30 10.96
CA PHE A 466 -23.40 -5.88 11.27
C PHE A 466 -22.10 -5.22 10.82
N PHE A 467 -22.23 -4.09 10.14
CA PHE A 467 -21.11 -3.27 9.65
C PHE A 467 -21.34 -1.80 9.98
N LYS A 468 -20.28 -1.05 10.22
CA LYS A 468 -20.36 0.42 10.25
C LYS A 468 -20.33 0.96 8.83
N GLY A 469 -21.32 1.76 8.46
CA GLY A 469 -21.34 2.50 7.20
C GLY A 469 -20.33 3.65 7.18
N LEU A 470 -20.13 4.26 6.01
CA LEU A 470 -19.29 5.47 5.87
C LEU A 470 -19.82 6.66 6.73
N ASP A 471 -21.11 6.66 7.04
CA ASP A 471 -21.79 7.61 7.94
C ASP A 471 -21.68 7.24 9.43
N ASN A 472 -20.84 6.28 9.78
CA ASN A 472 -20.68 5.67 11.11
C ASN A 472 -21.96 5.04 11.69
N LYS A 473 -23.04 4.90 10.90
CA LYS A 473 -24.25 4.21 11.33
C LYS A 473 -24.10 2.72 11.18
N LEU A 474 -24.70 1.99 12.14
CA LEU A 474 -24.74 0.54 12.11
C LEU A 474 -25.71 0.07 11.01
N LYS A 475 -25.25 -0.79 10.11
CA LYS A 475 -26.04 -1.43 9.06
C LYS A 475 -26.14 -2.92 9.34
N GLN A 476 -27.34 -3.47 9.17
CA GLN A 476 -27.65 -4.88 9.41
C GLN A 476 -27.94 -5.61 8.10
N TYR A 477 -27.38 -6.82 7.96
CA TYR A 477 -27.56 -7.67 6.79
C TYR A 477 -27.83 -9.13 7.23
N ARG A 478 -28.57 -9.89 6.42
CA ARG A 478 -28.55 -11.36 6.56
C ARG A 478 -27.17 -11.85 6.16
N TYR A 479 -26.60 -12.78 6.91
CA TYR A 479 -25.27 -13.32 6.61
C TYR A 479 -25.20 -13.97 5.23
N SER A 480 -26.29 -14.68 4.81
CA SER A 480 -26.41 -15.26 3.48
C SER A 480 -26.41 -14.26 2.32
N ASP A 481 -26.75 -13.00 2.60
CA ASP A 481 -26.87 -11.95 1.60
C ASP A 481 -25.58 -11.13 1.46
N LEU A 482 -24.57 -11.41 2.29
CA LEU A 482 -23.29 -10.73 2.19
C LEU A 482 -22.62 -11.04 0.84
N PRO A 483 -21.89 -10.07 0.25
CA PRO A 483 -20.99 -10.36 -0.85
C PRO A 483 -19.90 -11.34 -0.40
N SER A 484 -19.00 -11.71 -1.28
CA SER A 484 -17.87 -12.57 -0.92
C SER A 484 -17.16 -12.03 0.33
N HIS A 485 -16.97 -12.87 1.33
CA HIS A 485 -16.42 -12.50 2.62
C HIS A 485 -15.60 -13.63 3.23
N GLU A 486 -14.79 -13.31 4.22
CA GLU A 486 -13.95 -14.27 4.94
C GLU A 486 -13.93 -13.95 6.45
N ALA A 487 -13.44 -14.90 7.26
CA ALA A 487 -13.21 -14.67 8.68
C ALA A 487 -12.10 -13.62 8.88
N ALA A 488 -12.24 -12.76 9.89
CA ALA A 488 -11.41 -11.56 10.05
C ALA A 488 -10.86 -11.35 11.47
N PHE A 489 -10.72 -12.39 12.26
CA PHE A 489 -9.92 -12.33 13.50
C PHE A 489 -8.44 -12.11 13.16
N ALA A 490 -7.94 -12.85 12.18
CA ALA A 490 -6.64 -12.67 11.59
C ALA A 490 -6.78 -12.16 10.15
N ILE A 491 -6.04 -11.13 9.80
CA ILE A 491 -5.97 -10.57 8.45
C ILE A 491 -4.51 -10.46 8.02
N THR A 492 -4.24 -10.39 6.70
CA THR A 492 -2.87 -10.12 6.26
C THR A 492 -2.48 -8.67 6.56
N ILE A 493 -1.18 -8.44 6.76
CA ILE A 493 -0.65 -7.07 6.96
C ILE A 493 -1.05 -6.17 5.78
N HIS A 494 -1.09 -6.68 4.55
CA HIS A 494 -1.57 -5.94 3.38
C HIS A 494 -3.03 -5.48 3.54
N LYS A 495 -3.92 -6.37 3.98
CA LYS A 495 -5.35 -6.05 4.20
C LYS A 495 -5.58 -5.12 5.41
N SER A 496 -4.58 -4.97 6.28
CA SER A 496 -4.63 -4.04 7.42
C SER A 496 -4.29 -2.59 7.04
N GLN A 497 -3.80 -2.34 5.82
CA GLN A 497 -3.49 -0.99 5.36
C GLN A 497 -4.74 -0.08 5.46
N GLY A 498 -4.55 1.20 5.80
CA GLY A 498 -5.64 2.13 6.12
C GLY A 498 -6.36 1.86 7.44
N SER A 499 -6.01 0.76 8.16
CA SER A 499 -6.57 0.41 9.49
C SER A 499 -5.55 0.66 10.60
N GLU A 500 -6.06 0.85 11.81
CA GLU A 500 -5.27 0.92 13.04
C GLU A 500 -6.04 0.24 14.17
N PHE A 501 -5.32 -0.43 15.06
CA PHE A 501 -5.87 -1.18 16.19
C PHE A 501 -5.20 -0.74 17.47
N ASP A 502 -5.87 -0.88 18.60
CA ASP A 502 -5.24 -0.55 19.89
C ASP A 502 -4.08 -1.51 20.17
N SER A 503 -4.29 -2.80 19.96
CA SER A 503 -3.26 -3.84 20.12
C SER A 503 -3.18 -4.71 18.86
N VAL A 504 -1.97 -5.10 18.49
CA VAL A 504 -1.71 -5.98 17.35
C VAL A 504 -0.87 -7.17 17.81
N LEU A 505 -1.29 -8.37 17.41
CA LEU A 505 -0.46 -9.56 17.49
C LEU A 505 0.00 -9.89 16.08
N MET A 506 1.29 -9.77 15.83
CA MET A 506 1.90 -9.98 14.52
C MET A 506 2.62 -11.32 14.49
N VAL A 507 2.22 -12.18 13.55
CA VAL A 507 2.78 -13.53 13.38
C VAL A 507 3.68 -13.55 12.16
N ILE A 508 4.97 -13.80 12.39
CA ILE A 508 5.98 -13.96 11.34
C ILE A 508 6.17 -15.46 11.08
N PRO A 509 6.25 -15.91 9.82
CA PRO A 509 6.47 -17.32 9.50
C PRO A 509 7.80 -17.85 10.04
N ASP A 510 7.86 -19.16 10.20
CA ASP A 510 9.03 -19.90 10.71
C ASP A 510 10.15 -20.10 9.67
N ARG A 511 9.85 -19.78 8.42
CA ARG A 511 10.78 -19.89 7.29
C ARG A 511 10.88 -18.57 6.57
N PHE A 512 12.02 -18.36 5.95
CA PHE A 512 12.22 -17.21 5.09
C PHE A 512 11.12 -17.14 4.01
N SER A 513 10.66 -15.93 3.76
CA SER A 513 9.69 -15.67 2.71
C SER A 513 9.97 -14.31 2.07
N PRO A 514 9.99 -14.22 0.73
CA PRO A 514 10.18 -12.96 0.01
C PRO A 514 9.12 -11.90 0.34
N VAL A 515 7.95 -12.31 0.86
CA VAL A 515 6.88 -11.41 1.29
C VAL A 515 7.24 -10.71 2.60
N VAL A 516 8.05 -11.34 3.47
CA VAL A 516 8.48 -10.76 4.74
C VAL A 516 9.60 -9.76 4.47
N THR A 517 9.22 -8.54 4.22
CA THR A 517 10.10 -7.42 3.88
C THR A 517 10.16 -6.40 5.02
N ARG A 518 11.13 -5.49 4.95
CA ARG A 518 11.23 -4.35 5.87
C ARG A 518 9.92 -3.53 5.90
N GLN A 519 9.35 -3.26 4.73
CA GLN A 519 8.09 -2.52 4.60
C GLN A 519 6.92 -3.28 5.23
N LEU A 520 6.89 -4.62 5.12
CA LEU A 520 5.87 -5.44 5.76
C LEU A 520 5.97 -5.33 7.29
N LEU A 521 7.18 -5.49 7.85
CA LEU A 521 7.41 -5.37 9.29
C LEU A 521 7.01 -3.98 9.79
N TYR A 522 7.49 -2.93 9.13
CA TYR A 522 7.14 -1.55 9.46
C TYR A 522 5.63 -1.32 9.41
N THR A 523 4.97 -1.76 8.33
CA THR A 523 3.52 -1.58 8.17
C THR A 523 2.76 -2.30 9.28
N GLY A 524 3.13 -3.54 9.62
CA GLY A 524 2.48 -4.32 10.67
C GLY A 524 2.65 -3.68 12.05
N VAL A 525 3.87 -3.31 12.44
CA VAL A 525 4.17 -2.67 13.73
C VAL A 525 3.41 -1.35 13.87
N THR A 526 3.36 -0.55 12.82
CA THR A 526 2.69 0.77 12.84
C THR A 526 1.16 0.69 12.81
N ARG A 527 0.55 -0.49 12.67
CA ARG A 527 -0.91 -0.66 12.86
C ARG A 527 -1.33 -0.57 14.32
N ALA A 528 -0.43 -0.79 15.25
CA ALA A 528 -0.72 -0.71 16.68
C ALA A 528 -0.67 0.72 17.21
N LYS A 529 -1.66 1.06 18.05
CA LYS A 529 -1.70 2.35 18.77
C LYS A 529 -1.07 2.26 20.16
N LYS A 530 -1.29 1.12 20.87
CA LYS A 530 -0.95 0.97 22.29
C LYS A 530 0.00 -0.20 22.55
N LYS A 531 -0.10 -1.30 21.80
CA LYS A 531 0.67 -2.51 22.07
C LYS A 531 0.93 -3.33 20.80
N VAL A 532 2.16 -3.79 20.65
CA VAL A 532 2.56 -4.79 19.64
C VAL A 532 3.03 -6.04 20.34
N ILE A 533 2.52 -7.18 19.90
CA ILE A 533 2.99 -8.51 20.27
C ILE A 533 3.58 -9.12 19.00
N LEU A 534 4.88 -9.39 18.97
CA LEU A 534 5.58 -10.01 17.85
C LEU A 534 5.86 -11.46 18.20
N ILE A 535 5.38 -12.39 17.38
CA ILE A 535 5.70 -13.82 17.49
C ILE A 535 6.41 -14.23 16.21
N GLY A 536 7.64 -14.73 16.31
CA GLY A 536 8.40 -15.17 15.15
C GLY A 536 9.89 -15.26 15.38
N ASN A 537 10.60 -15.77 14.38
CA ASN A 537 12.05 -15.94 14.42
C ASN A 537 12.78 -14.61 14.23
N LEU A 538 13.66 -14.25 15.18
CA LEU A 538 14.41 -13.00 15.18
C LEU A 538 15.32 -12.87 13.94
N ASP A 539 15.96 -13.96 13.51
CA ASP A 539 16.89 -13.93 12.37
C ASP A 539 16.17 -13.70 11.04
N ILE A 540 14.95 -14.24 10.89
CA ILE A 540 14.09 -13.95 9.73
C ILE A 540 13.71 -12.47 9.70
N MET A 541 13.35 -11.88 10.84
CA MET A 541 13.05 -10.45 10.93
C MET A 541 14.28 -9.58 10.62
N LYS A 542 15.46 -9.94 11.13
CA LYS A 542 16.73 -9.26 10.81
C LYS A 542 17.06 -9.36 9.31
N ALA A 543 16.86 -10.53 8.71
CA ALA A 543 17.06 -10.73 7.27
C ALA A 543 16.09 -9.84 6.46
N ALA A 544 14.81 -9.78 6.85
CA ALA A 544 13.81 -8.93 6.22
C ALA A 544 14.17 -7.43 6.28
N ILE A 545 14.72 -6.96 7.42
CA ILE A 545 15.16 -5.56 7.57
C ILE A 545 16.37 -5.25 6.66
N ARG A 546 17.28 -6.21 6.47
CA ARG A 546 18.44 -6.06 5.57
C ARG A 546 18.04 -6.04 4.10
N MET A 547 16.96 -6.72 3.74
CA MET A 547 16.52 -6.82 2.35
C MET A 547 16.17 -5.46 1.75
N ASN A 548 16.70 -5.22 0.58
CA ASN A 548 16.38 -4.04 -0.21
C ASN A 548 15.22 -4.38 -1.15
N THR A 549 14.01 -4.05 -0.77
CA THR A 549 12.86 -4.16 -1.67
C THR A 549 12.85 -2.95 -2.60
N ILE A 550 13.53 -3.08 -3.74
CA ILE A 550 13.48 -2.10 -4.82
C ILE A 550 12.35 -2.53 -5.75
N ARG A 551 11.42 -1.62 -6.03
CA ARG A 551 10.50 -1.77 -7.16
C ARG A 551 11.04 -0.98 -8.32
N HIS A 552 11.42 -1.70 -9.39
CA HIS A 552 11.97 -1.06 -10.58
C HIS A 552 10.91 -0.22 -11.28
N SER A 553 11.23 1.04 -11.52
CA SER A 553 10.45 2.00 -12.30
C SER A 553 11.38 3.00 -12.98
N GLY A 554 10.90 3.71 -13.99
CA GLY A 554 11.61 4.86 -14.59
C GLY A 554 11.00 6.20 -14.21
N ILE A 555 10.02 6.23 -13.29
CA ILE A 555 9.28 7.46 -12.94
C ILE A 555 10.23 8.55 -12.44
N LYS A 556 11.12 8.20 -11.51
CA LYS A 556 12.04 9.16 -10.90
C LYS A 556 12.93 9.83 -11.93
N GLU A 557 13.59 9.04 -12.76
CA GLU A 557 14.53 9.51 -13.76
C GLU A 557 13.83 10.29 -14.88
N CYS A 558 12.67 9.78 -15.37
CA CYS A 558 11.92 10.44 -16.43
C CYS A 558 11.33 11.78 -15.98
N LEU A 559 10.75 11.82 -14.78
CA LEU A 559 10.16 13.05 -14.25
C LEU A 559 11.24 14.10 -13.92
N GLY A 560 12.36 13.67 -13.31
CA GLY A 560 13.50 14.56 -13.04
C GLY A 560 13.99 15.24 -14.30
N LYS A 561 14.35 14.46 -15.34
CA LYS A 561 14.79 14.99 -16.65
C LYS A 561 13.78 15.95 -17.26
N LYS A 562 12.49 15.63 -17.18
CA LYS A 562 11.43 16.47 -17.76
C LYS A 562 11.22 17.77 -17.01
N LEU A 563 11.37 17.77 -15.70
CA LEU A 563 11.31 19.01 -14.90
C LEU A 563 12.53 19.89 -15.12
N GLU A 564 13.74 19.31 -15.17
CA GLU A 564 14.97 20.03 -15.49
C GLU A 564 14.87 20.75 -16.85
N SER A 565 14.42 20.05 -17.92
CA SER A 565 14.27 20.66 -19.24
C SER A 565 13.31 21.85 -19.23
N LYS A 566 12.18 21.75 -18.51
CA LYS A 566 11.21 22.85 -18.38
C LYS A 566 11.72 24.03 -17.55
N TYR A 567 12.61 23.80 -16.58
CA TYR A 567 13.27 24.90 -15.85
C TYR A 567 14.25 25.66 -16.73
N LEU A 568 14.94 24.97 -17.65
CA LEU A 568 15.86 25.58 -18.61
C LEU A 568 15.13 26.41 -19.69
N GLU A 569 13.95 25.97 -20.12
CA GLU A 569 13.11 26.73 -21.09
C GLU A 569 12.50 28.02 -20.50
N LYS A 570 12.39 28.14 -19.17
CA LYS A 570 11.84 29.32 -18.49
C LYS A 570 12.89 30.37 -18.10
N LYS A 571 14.18 30.03 -18.22
CA LYS A 571 15.31 30.96 -18.05
C LYS A 571 15.72 31.58 -19.38
#